data_0c131d97fe23b48592f25a1e084128b2
#
_entry.id   0c131d97fe23b48592f25a1e084128b2
#
_cell.length_a   1.000
_cell.length_b   1.000
_cell.length_c   1.000
_cell.angle_alpha   90.00
_cell.angle_beta   90.00
_cell.angle_gamma   90.00
#
_symmetry.space_group_name_H-M   'P 1'
#
loop_
_entity.id
_entity.type
_entity.pdbx_description
1 polymer ?
#
loop_
_entity_poly.entity_id
_entity_poly.type
_entity_poly.pdbx_seq_one_letter_code
_entity_poly.pdbx_strand_id
1 'polypeptide(L)'
;MKAFEIISYNFDEQRFEVRINHPLKNGYFVVKDIDLDTTIYKMKLWDVNPGLGIFFIPTPKHGFDFQRDDFGGFTFELIDEGVSIDKEIMRLRYTNMYKYKQDMINDFYHPVFVNYREFFQWDRYKEFNLEGCKKVIDIGASIGLFTKYMLNKGAKEIYSVECDDRSIKALISNFSYYDNVKVIPKAVYSSEGEMELFFKDDNPLVNSLDFEGSEFSTHTERPQSKMVPTTTLEKIVEDTGWNEIDLLKIDIEGSEWEVLDSTSNHIFEMTDKFLLEYHWPNGRLWGVLDRMHSLGFKHWFEPGCAEDDHNGTVLFYR
;
A
#
# COMPACT_ATOMS: atom_id res chain seq x y z
N MET A 1 -11.82 -11.19 17.92
CA MET A 1 -10.45 -11.66 17.57
C MET A 1 -10.61 -12.50 16.31
N LYS A 2 -9.84 -12.21 15.24
CA LYS A 2 -9.90 -13.00 14.00
C LYS A 2 -9.49 -14.44 14.30
N ALA A 3 -10.17 -15.40 13.70
CA ALA A 3 -9.86 -16.81 13.92
C ALA A 3 -8.59 -17.24 13.19
N PHE A 4 -8.19 -16.51 12.15
CA PHE A 4 -6.92 -16.65 11.50
C PHE A 4 -6.39 -15.29 11.00
N GLU A 5 -5.13 -15.27 10.64
CA GLU A 5 -4.43 -14.08 10.13
C GLU A 5 -3.45 -14.53 9.05
N ILE A 6 -3.50 -13.89 7.89
CA ILE A 6 -2.49 -14.08 6.85
C ILE A 6 -1.32 -13.17 7.22
N ILE A 7 -0.19 -13.77 7.59
CA ILE A 7 0.98 -13.04 8.06
C ILE A 7 1.78 -12.51 6.89
N SER A 8 2.08 -13.38 5.92
CA SER A 8 2.92 -13.06 4.77
C SER A 8 2.68 -14.01 3.61
N TYR A 9 3.21 -13.66 2.45
CA TYR A 9 3.38 -14.55 1.32
C TYR A 9 4.87 -14.72 1.02
N ASN A 10 5.36 -15.95 1.09
CA ASN A 10 6.73 -16.25 0.72
C ASN A 10 6.81 -16.58 -0.78
N PHE A 11 7.41 -15.67 -1.54
CA PHE A 11 7.53 -15.80 -2.99
C PHE A 11 8.51 -16.90 -3.40
N ASP A 12 9.60 -17.10 -2.66
CA ASP A 12 10.62 -18.08 -2.98
C ASP A 12 10.08 -19.51 -2.85
N GLU A 13 9.23 -19.72 -1.86
CA GLU A 13 8.61 -21.00 -1.57
C GLU A 13 7.18 -21.09 -2.08
N GLN A 14 6.68 -20.02 -2.72
CA GLN A 14 5.31 -19.91 -3.26
C GLN A 14 4.24 -20.36 -2.25
N ARG A 15 4.28 -19.80 -1.05
CA ARG A 15 3.37 -20.19 0.02
C ARG A 15 2.92 -19.01 0.85
N PHE A 16 1.69 -19.08 1.36
CA PHE A 16 1.20 -18.15 2.40
C PHE A 16 1.62 -18.65 3.77
N GLU A 17 1.99 -17.72 4.63
CA GLU A 17 2.14 -17.94 6.06
C GLU A 17 0.85 -17.50 6.75
N VAL A 18 0.20 -18.42 7.43
CA VAL A 18 -1.08 -18.17 8.09
C VAL A 18 -0.99 -18.56 9.56
N ARG A 19 -1.36 -17.64 10.43
CA ARG A 19 -1.51 -17.92 11.86
C ARG A 19 -2.95 -18.25 12.16
N ILE A 20 -3.18 -19.37 12.82
CA ILE A 20 -4.50 -19.76 13.31
C ILE A 20 -4.61 -19.37 14.77
N ASN A 21 -5.63 -18.57 15.08
CA ASN A 21 -5.89 -18.04 16.42
C ASN A 21 -7.09 -18.73 17.11
N HIS A 22 -7.74 -19.66 16.42
CA HIS A 22 -8.90 -20.39 16.90
C HIS A 22 -8.58 -21.88 17.08
N PRO A 23 -8.99 -22.54 18.20
CA PRO A 23 -8.83 -23.98 18.35
C PRO A 23 -9.73 -24.70 17.32
N LEU A 24 -9.16 -25.69 16.66
CA LEU A 24 -9.85 -26.47 15.63
C LEU A 24 -9.91 -27.94 16.06
N LYS A 25 -11.05 -28.59 15.87
CA LYS A 25 -11.25 -30.02 16.09
C LYS A 25 -11.11 -30.82 14.80
N ASN A 26 -11.69 -30.33 13.72
CA ASN A 26 -11.66 -30.97 12.41
C ASN A 26 -11.64 -29.88 11.34
N GLY A 27 -10.57 -29.06 11.38
CA GLY A 27 -10.45 -27.86 10.61
C GLY A 27 -9.97 -28.06 9.19
N TYR A 28 -10.37 -27.15 8.33
CA TYR A 28 -9.85 -27.00 6.98
C TYR A 28 -9.55 -25.52 6.73
N PHE A 29 -8.45 -25.27 6.07
CA PHE A 29 -8.19 -23.98 5.45
C PHE A 29 -8.41 -24.11 3.94
N VAL A 30 -9.24 -23.25 3.40
CA VAL A 30 -9.67 -23.30 2.00
C VAL A 30 -9.31 -22.00 1.32
N VAL A 31 -8.67 -22.08 0.19
CA VAL A 31 -8.42 -20.95 -0.70
C VAL A 31 -9.27 -21.13 -1.95
N LYS A 32 -10.09 -20.14 -2.26
CA LYS A 32 -10.93 -20.14 -3.46
C LYS A 32 -10.58 -18.97 -4.35
N ASP A 33 -10.67 -19.18 -5.64
CA ASP A 33 -10.73 -18.11 -6.62
C ASP A 33 -12.13 -17.48 -6.56
N ILE A 34 -12.21 -16.16 -6.38
CA ILE A 34 -13.50 -15.48 -6.22
C ILE A 34 -14.28 -15.42 -7.54
N ASP A 35 -13.60 -15.23 -8.65
CA ASP A 35 -14.26 -15.03 -9.94
C ASP A 35 -14.73 -16.35 -10.55
N LEU A 36 -14.02 -17.43 -10.27
CA LEU A 36 -14.37 -18.77 -10.73
C LEU A 36 -15.21 -19.59 -9.74
N ASP A 37 -15.34 -19.10 -8.51
CA ASP A 37 -15.93 -19.82 -7.35
C ASP A 37 -15.35 -21.25 -7.21
N THR A 38 -14.09 -21.41 -7.57
CA THR A 38 -13.41 -22.70 -7.54
C THR A 38 -12.46 -22.78 -6.36
N THR A 39 -12.45 -23.93 -5.69
CA THR A 39 -11.45 -24.21 -4.65
C THR A 39 -10.12 -24.48 -5.32
N ILE A 40 -9.17 -23.56 -5.10
CA ILE A 40 -7.79 -23.70 -5.61
C ILE A 40 -7.00 -24.61 -4.70
N TYR A 41 -7.23 -24.48 -3.39
CA TYR A 41 -6.48 -25.21 -2.39
C TYR A 41 -7.34 -25.52 -1.17
N LYS A 42 -7.15 -26.72 -0.62
CA LYS A 42 -7.79 -27.14 0.63
C LYS A 42 -6.79 -27.93 1.46
N MET A 43 -6.49 -27.42 2.65
CA MET A 43 -5.58 -28.07 3.59
C MET A 43 -6.34 -28.52 4.83
N LYS A 44 -6.17 -29.75 5.24
CA LYS A 44 -6.70 -30.23 6.51
C LYS A 44 -5.77 -29.81 7.65
N LEU A 45 -6.34 -29.19 8.66
CA LEU A 45 -5.66 -28.78 9.88
C LEU A 45 -6.03 -29.77 10.99
N TRP A 46 -5.03 -30.47 11.52
CA TRP A 46 -5.24 -31.43 12.61
C TRP A 46 -4.95 -30.73 13.93
N ASP A 47 -5.86 -30.88 14.93
CA ASP A 47 -5.69 -30.50 16.34
C ASP A 47 -4.80 -29.24 16.55
N VAL A 48 -5.20 -28.12 15.97
CA VAL A 48 -4.44 -26.88 16.06
C VAL A 48 -4.74 -26.20 17.39
N ASN A 49 -3.72 -26.06 18.22
CA ASN A 49 -3.78 -25.22 19.40
C ASN A 49 -3.56 -23.74 19.01
N PRO A 50 -4.42 -22.82 19.46
CA PRO A 50 -4.29 -21.40 19.14
C PRO A 50 -2.92 -20.85 19.55
N GLY A 51 -2.34 -20.06 18.67
CA GLY A 51 -1.10 -19.32 18.95
C GLY A 51 0.21 -20.12 18.79
N LEU A 52 0.15 -21.42 18.47
CA LEU A 52 1.34 -22.26 18.36
C LEU A 52 1.74 -22.64 16.92
N GLY A 53 0.99 -22.25 15.90
CA GLY A 53 1.25 -22.71 14.54
C GLY A 53 1.23 -21.60 13.49
N ILE A 54 2.35 -21.37 12.83
CA ILE A 54 2.40 -20.78 11.51
C ILE A 54 2.23 -21.93 10.53
N PHE A 55 1.17 -21.90 9.74
CA PHE A 55 0.90 -22.88 8.71
C PHE A 55 1.34 -22.34 7.36
N PHE A 56 1.94 -23.19 6.57
CA PHE A 56 2.35 -22.85 5.22
C PHE A 56 1.34 -23.43 4.25
N ILE A 57 0.69 -22.54 3.50
CA ILE A 57 -0.28 -22.91 2.49
C ILE A 57 0.40 -22.76 1.13
N PRO A 58 0.79 -23.85 0.48
CA PRO A 58 1.42 -23.78 -0.82
C PRO A 58 0.42 -23.20 -1.83
N THR A 59 0.91 -22.35 -2.71
CA THR A 59 0.15 -22.00 -3.91
C THR A 59 0.16 -23.19 -4.89
N PRO A 60 -0.85 -23.32 -5.76
CA PRO A 60 -0.83 -24.31 -6.82
C PRO A 60 0.45 -24.23 -7.63
N LYS A 61 0.97 -25.39 -8.09
CA LYS A 61 2.23 -25.49 -8.84
C LYS A 61 2.36 -24.60 -10.09
N HIS A 62 1.27 -24.00 -10.53
CA HIS A 62 1.23 -23.07 -11.65
C HIS A 62 1.24 -21.61 -11.23
N GLY A 63 1.52 -21.33 -9.94
CA GLY A 63 1.46 -19.99 -9.38
C GLY A 63 0.04 -19.42 -9.44
N PHE A 64 -0.10 -18.17 -9.03
CA PHE A 64 -1.24 -17.36 -9.45
C PHE A 64 -1.12 -17.20 -10.96
N ASP A 65 -2.17 -17.53 -11.72
CA ASP A 65 -2.15 -17.34 -13.17
C ASP A 65 -2.20 -15.85 -13.48
N PHE A 66 -1.04 -15.23 -13.44
CA PHE A 66 -0.84 -13.81 -13.75
C PHE A 66 -1.12 -13.47 -15.22
N GLN A 67 -1.44 -14.46 -16.06
CA GLN A 67 -1.80 -14.27 -17.46
C GLN A 67 -3.26 -13.88 -17.67
N ARG A 68 -4.09 -13.97 -16.64
CA ARG A 68 -5.47 -13.49 -16.73
C ARG A 68 -5.47 -11.98 -16.57
N ASP A 69 -6.03 -11.29 -17.55
CA ASP A 69 -6.30 -9.86 -17.53
C ASP A 69 -7.21 -9.43 -16.35
N ASP A 70 -7.82 -10.42 -15.69
CA ASP A 70 -8.69 -10.27 -14.53
C ASP A 70 -8.11 -11.06 -13.36
N PHE A 71 -7.23 -10.45 -12.56
CA PHE A 71 -6.86 -11.03 -11.28
C PHE A 71 -8.02 -10.91 -10.31
N GLY A 72 -8.81 -11.97 -10.28
CA GLY A 72 -9.79 -12.17 -9.24
C GLY A 72 -9.12 -12.25 -7.87
N GLY A 73 -9.80 -11.81 -6.87
CA GLY A 73 -9.32 -11.98 -5.51
C GLY A 73 -9.38 -13.44 -5.07
N PHE A 74 -8.73 -13.70 -3.95
CA PHE A 74 -8.81 -14.99 -3.26
C PHE A 74 -9.64 -14.86 -2.01
N THR A 75 -10.46 -15.87 -1.77
CA THR A 75 -11.08 -16.05 -0.48
C THR A 75 -10.27 -17.06 0.31
N PHE A 76 -9.85 -16.67 1.48
CA PHE A 76 -9.27 -17.52 2.50
C PHE A 76 -10.36 -17.81 3.53
N GLU A 77 -10.65 -19.07 3.77
CA GLU A 77 -11.72 -19.48 4.66
C GLU A 77 -11.24 -20.55 5.62
N LEU A 78 -11.46 -20.33 6.92
CA LEU A 78 -11.23 -21.29 7.97
C LEU A 78 -12.56 -21.99 8.27
N ILE A 79 -12.58 -23.29 8.12
CA ILE A 79 -13.76 -24.14 8.36
C ILE A 79 -13.42 -25.12 9.47
N ASP A 80 -14.28 -25.27 10.47
CA ASP A 80 -14.20 -26.30 11.49
C ASP A 80 -15.52 -27.07 11.60
N GLU A 81 -15.45 -28.39 11.68
CA GLU A 81 -16.62 -29.28 11.73
C GLU A 81 -17.67 -28.98 10.63
N GLY A 82 -17.21 -28.48 9.47
CA GLY A 82 -18.06 -28.14 8.33
C GLY A 82 -18.70 -26.74 8.41
N VAL A 83 -18.39 -25.96 9.44
CA VAL A 83 -18.89 -24.58 9.62
C VAL A 83 -17.77 -23.58 9.32
N SER A 84 -18.08 -22.55 8.54
CA SER A 84 -17.16 -21.43 8.28
C SER A 84 -16.98 -20.62 9.57
N ILE A 85 -15.77 -20.61 10.09
CA ILE A 85 -15.41 -19.91 11.34
C ILE A 85 -14.99 -18.48 11.05
N ASP A 86 -14.21 -18.28 10.00
CA ASP A 86 -13.71 -16.97 9.61
C ASP A 86 -13.38 -16.96 8.13
N LYS A 87 -13.49 -15.78 7.51
CA LYS A 87 -13.26 -15.61 6.09
C LYS A 87 -12.55 -14.29 5.83
N GLU A 88 -11.49 -14.34 5.07
CA GLU A 88 -10.77 -13.16 4.58
C GLU A 88 -10.77 -13.15 3.05
N ILE A 89 -11.05 -11.98 2.48
CA ILE A 89 -11.01 -11.76 1.04
C ILE A 89 -9.77 -10.93 0.74
N MET A 90 -8.87 -11.48 -0.05
CA MET A 90 -7.73 -10.76 -0.59
C MET A 90 -8.00 -10.52 -2.08
N ARG A 91 -8.17 -9.27 -2.47
CA ARG A 91 -8.23 -8.87 -3.87
C ARG A 91 -7.00 -8.04 -4.18
N LEU A 92 -6.17 -8.57 -5.03
CA LEU A 92 -5.08 -7.86 -5.67
C LEU A 92 -5.36 -7.92 -7.16
N ARG A 93 -6.07 -6.94 -7.70
CA ARG A 93 -6.28 -6.84 -9.15
C ARG A 93 -5.13 -6.05 -9.75
N TYR A 94 -4.36 -6.74 -10.55
CA TYR A 94 -3.48 -6.14 -11.52
C TYR A 94 -4.32 -5.92 -12.78
N THR A 95 -5.06 -4.83 -12.86
CA THR A 95 -5.74 -4.49 -14.12
C THR A 95 -4.69 -4.17 -15.15
N ASN A 96 -4.78 -4.74 -16.34
CA ASN A 96 -4.11 -4.41 -17.63
C ASN A 96 -2.88 -3.48 -17.62
N MET A 97 -2.38 -3.12 -16.42
CA MET A 97 -1.17 -2.32 -16.26
C MET A 97 0.02 -3.03 -16.88
N TYR A 98 -0.08 -4.35 -16.93
CA TYR A 98 1.00 -5.18 -17.36
C TYR A 98 0.49 -6.24 -18.33
N LYS A 99 0.73 -6.06 -19.62
CA LYS A 99 0.78 -7.18 -20.57
C LYS A 99 2.05 -7.97 -20.26
N TYR A 100 1.99 -8.81 -19.24
CA TYR A 100 3.11 -9.67 -18.92
C TYR A 100 3.37 -10.63 -20.07
N LYS A 101 4.58 -10.55 -20.62
CA LYS A 101 5.16 -11.71 -21.27
C LYS A 101 5.52 -12.71 -20.16
N GLN A 102 5.28 -13.98 -20.42
CA GLN A 102 5.55 -15.10 -19.48
C GLN A 102 6.95 -15.08 -18.88
N ASP A 103 7.91 -14.42 -19.56
CA ASP A 103 9.29 -14.23 -19.14
C ASP A 103 9.43 -13.26 -17.96
N MET A 104 8.45 -12.37 -17.72
CA MET A 104 8.49 -11.41 -16.62
C MET A 104 7.93 -11.98 -15.31
N ILE A 105 7.16 -13.07 -15.35
CA ILE A 105 6.65 -13.75 -14.16
C ILE A 105 7.81 -14.35 -13.33
N ASN A 106 8.92 -14.64 -13.99
CA ASN A 106 10.14 -15.13 -13.36
C ASN A 106 11.09 -13.97 -12.96
N ASP A 107 10.73 -12.72 -13.24
CA ASP A 107 11.55 -11.58 -12.88
C ASP A 107 11.31 -11.22 -11.41
N PHE A 108 12.25 -11.63 -10.60
CA PHE A 108 12.31 -11.42 -9.15
C PHE A 108 12.30 -9.92 -8.76
N TYR A 109 12.52 -9.05 -9.72
CA TYR A 109 12.66 -7.59 -9.56
C TYR A 109 11.46 -6.80 -10.05
N HIS A 110 10.32 -7.46 -10.29
CA HIS A 110 9.15 -6.71 -10.72
C HIS A 110 8.70 -5.71 -9.63
N PRO A 111 8.55 -4.41 -9.95
CA PRO A 111 8.34 -3.35 -8.94
C PRO A 111 7.22 -3.64 -7.95
N VAL A 112 6.08 -4.14 -8.41
CA VAL A 112 4.95 -4.46 -7.54
C VAL A 112 5.25 -5.62 -6.58
N PHE A 113 6.03 -6.61 -7.00
CA PHE A 113 6.44 -7.71 -6.12
C PHE A 113 7.48 -7.25 -5.10
N VAL A 114 8.39 -6.38 -5.51
CA VAL A 114 9.36 -5.76 -4.59
C VAL A 114 8.59 -5.03 -3.49
N ASN A 115 7.67 -4.14 -3.85
CA ASN A 115 6.86 -3.41 -2.88
C ASN A 115 6.03 -4.34 -1.98
N TYR A 116 5.40 -5.39 -2.53
CA TYR A 116 4.69 -6.36 -1.70
C TYR A 116 5.60 -6.98 -0.64
N ARG A 117 6.84 -7.36 -1.03
CA ARG A 117 7.83 -7.92 -0.10
C ARG A 117 8.23 -6.90 0.96
N GLU A 118 8.43 -5.66 0.60
CA GLU A 118 8.76 -4.58 1.52
C GLU A 118 7.70 -4.44 2.62
N PHE A 119 6.42 -4.41 2.24
CA PHE A 119 5.33 -4.25 3.20
C PHE A 119 5.06 -5.48 4.05
N PHE A 120 4.99 -6.66 3.44
CA PHE A 120 4.41 -7.84 4.08
C PHE A 120 5.41 -8.94 4.41
N GLN A 121 6.58 -8.94 3.80
CA GLN A 121 7.62 -9.91 4.09
C GLN A 121 8.74 -9.32 4.93
N TRP A 122 9.21 -8.12 4.59
CA TRP A 122 10.29 -7.47 5.33
C TRP A 122 9.79 -6.51 6.41
N ASP A 123 8.49 -6.16 6.38
CA ASP A 123 7.86 -5.20 7.31
C ASP A 123 8.68 -3.91 7.40
N ARG A 124 8.94 -3.28 6.22
CA ARG A 124 9.77 -2.06 6.06
C ARG A 124 9.45 -1.01 7.12
N TYR A 125 8.17 -0.85 7.44
CA TYR A 125 7.72 0.16 8.40
C TYR A 125 7.65 -0.33 9.85
N LYS A 126 8.20 -1.50 10.16
CA LYS A 126 8.18 -2.09 11.51
C LYS A 126 8.72 -1.15 12.58
N GLU A 127 9.82 -0.51 12.27
CA GLU A 127 10.53 0.37 13.19
C GLU A 127 9.77 1.69 13.47
N PHE A 128 8.86 2.09 12.58
CA PHE A 128 8.10 3.34 12.71
C PHE A 128 6.94 3.27 13.69
N ASN A 129 6.64 2.10 14.25
CA ASN A 129 5.57 1.92 15.23
C ASN A 129 4.25 2.58 14.80
N LEU A 130 3.70 2.16 13.67
CA LEU A 130 2.45 2.68 13.10
C LEU A 130 1.19 2.02 13.69
N GLU A 131 1.33 1.15 14.70
CA GLU A 131 0.20 0.51 15.37
C GLU A 131 -0.64 1.53 16.12
N GLY A 132 -1.94 1.30 16.16
CA GLY A 132 -2.89 2.18 16.84
C GLY A 132 -3.36 3.39 16.04
N CYS A 133 -2.76 3.70 14.88
CA CYS A 133 -3.25 4.72 13.96
C CYS A 133 -4.60 4.29 13.39
N LYS A 134 -5.66 5.04 13.67
CA LYS A 134 -7.04 4.73 13.28
C LYS A 134 -7.49 5.53 12.08
N LYS A 135 -7.14 6.81 12.02
CA LYS A 135 -7.46 7.76 10.96
C LYS A 135 -6.23 8.01 10.11
N VAL A 136 -6.24 7.49 8.90
CA VAL A 136 -5.07 7.47 8.01
C VAL A 136 -5.38 8.16 6.71
N ILE A 137 -4.47 9.00 6.25
CA ILE A 137 -4.47 9.56 4.89
C ILE A 137 -3.22 8.99 4.18
N ASP A 138 -3.45 8.27 3.08
CA ASP A 138 -2.42 7.59 2.27
C ASP A 138 -2.37 8.28 0.90
N ILE A 139 -1.40 9.20 0.73
CA ILE A 139 -1.20 9.96 -0.51
C ILE A 139 -0.13 9.26 -1.34
N GLY A 140 -0.47 8.95 -2.60
CA GLY A 140 0.29 8.05 -3.46
C GLY A 140 -0.02 6.60 -3.10
N ALA A 141 -1.31 6.26 -3.01
CA ALA A 141 -1.73 4.94 -2.55
C ALA A 141 -1.44 3.81 -3.55
N SER A 142 -1.17 4.15 -4.82
CA SER A 142 -0.96 3.17 -5.88
C SER A 142 -2.07 2.11 -5.90
N ILE A 143 -1.75 0.83 -5.89
CA ILE A 143 -2.74 -0.26 -5.82
C ILE A 143 -3.23 -0.57 -4.40
N GLY A 144 -2.75 0.17 -3.38
CA GLY A 144 -3.21 0.11 -1.99
C GLY A 144 -2.43 -0.83 -1.08
N LEU A 145 -1.15 -1.06 -1.32
CA LEU A 145 -0.34 -1.92 -0.44
C LEU A 145 -0.18 -1.31 0.96
N PHE A 146 0.12 -0.01 1.05
CA PHE A 146 0.18 0.69 2.35
C PHE A 146 -1.20 0.77 3.01
N THR A 147 -2.25 1.07 2.26
CA THR A 147 -3.63 1.01 2.75
C THR A 147 -3.94 -0.34 3.39
N LYS A 148 -3.59 -1.47 2.72
CA LYS A 148 -3.78 -2.81 3.28
C LYS A 148 -2.92 -3.06 4.52
N TYR A 149 -1.68 -2.59 4.50
CA TYR A 149 -0.78 -2.68 5.64
C TYR A 149 -1.39 -1.98 6.87
N MET A 150 -1.92 -0.77 6.70
CA MET A 150 -2.56 -0.02 7.79
C MET A 150 -3.86 -0.65 8.29
N LEU A 151 -4.67 -1.24 7.40
CA LEU A 151 -5.83 -2.05 7.82
C LEU A 151 -5.42 -3.22 8.71
N ASN A 152 -4.33 -3.90 8.37
CA ASN A 152 -3.79 -4.99 9.17
C ASN A 152 -3.25 -4.50 10.53
N LYS A 153 -2.74 -3.26 10.60
CA LYS A 153 -2.34 -2.59 11.85
C LYS A 153 -3.53 -2.03 12.65
N GLY A 154 -4.75 -2.14 12.14
CA GLY A 154 -5.97 -1.80 12.86
C GLY A 154 -6.57 -0.44 12.56
N ALA A 155 -6.17 0.20 11.46
CA ALA A 155 -6.78 1.44 10.98
C ALA A 155 -8.30 1.27 10.81
N LYS A 156 -9.04 2.34 11.16
CA LYS A 156 -10.52 2.34 11.18
C LYS A 156 -11.13 3.11 10.03
N GLU A 157 -10.44 4.16 9.59
CA GLU A 157 -10.82 4.96 8.45
C GLU A 157 -9.57 5.32 7.67
N ILE A 158 -9.58 5.08 6.36
CA ILE A 158 -8.46 5.40 5.48
C ILE A 158 -8.97 6.15 4.25
N TYR A 159 -8.32 7.26 3.94
CA TYR A 159 -8.46 7.96 2.68
C TYR A 159 -7.24 7.67 1.82
N SER A 160 -7.43 6.93 0.74
CA SER A 160 -6.37 6.53 -0.19
C SER A 160 -6.45 7.37 -1.44
N VAL A 161 -5.42 8.14 -1.70
CA VAL A 161 -5.38 9.14 -2.80
C VAL A 161 -4.43 8.66 -3.87
N GLU A 162 -4.92 8.58 -5.11
CA GLU A 162 -4.17 8.07 -6.25
C GLU A 162 -4.67 8.75 -7.54
N CYS A 163 -3.77 9.07 -8.48
CA CYS A 163 -4.11 9.80 -9.69
C CYS A 163 -3.98 8.99 -11.00
N ASP A 164 -3.21 7.91 -11.00
CA ASP A 164 -3.13 7.05 -12.17
C ASP A 164 -4.38 6.18 -12.28
N ASP A 165 -5.15 6.33 -13.36
CA ASP A 165 -6.41 5.61 -13.60
C ASP A 165 -6.26 4.09 -13.62
N ARG A 166 -5.07 3.57 -13.94
CA ARG A 166 -4.75 2.15 -13.88
C ARG A 166 -4.65 1.68 -12.42
N SER A 167 -3.89 2.41 -11.62
CA SER A 167 -3.75 2.16 -10.18
C SER A 167 -5.07 2.37 -9.45
N ILE A 168 -5.83 3.42 -9.78
CA ILE A 168 -7.17 3.70 -9.23
C ILE A 168 -8.12 2.51 -9.42
N LYS A 169 -8.17 1.93 -10.63
CA LYS A 169 -9.03 0.76 -10.90
C LYS A 169 -8.67 -0.42 -10.00
N ALA A 170 -7.37 -0.68 -9.84
CA ALA A 170 -6.90 -1.72 -8.93
C ALA A 170 -7.22 -1.40 -7.48
N LEU A 171 -6.96 -0.16 -7.04
CA LEU A 171 -7.24 0.33 -5.69
C LEU A 171 -8.72 0.19 -5.32
N ILE A 172 -9.64 0.69 -6.16
CA ILE A 172 -11.08 0.55 -5.96
C ILE A 172 -11.49 -0.93 -5.88
N SER A 173 -10.96 -1.77 -6.77
CA SER A 173 -11.27 -3.20 -6.76
C SER A 173 -10.76 -3.90 -5.51
N ASN A 174 -9.53 -3.59 -5.08
CA ASN A 174 -8.91 -4.20 -3.90
C ASN A 174 -9.67 -3.88 -2.61
N PHE A 175 -10.29 -2.70 -2.55
CA PHE A 175 -10.98 -2.23 -1.33
C PHE A 175 -12.50 -2.12 -1.47
N SER A 176 -13.09 -2.67 -2.53
CA SER A 176 -14.55 -2.63 -2.77
C SER A 176 -15.42 -3.22 -1.65
N TYR A 177 -14.84 -4.02 -0.76
CA TYR A 177 -15.53 -4.64 0.40
C TYR A 177 -15.18 -3.99 1.74
N TYR A 178 -14.41 -2.90 1.71
CA TYR A 178 -14.00 -2.18 2.91
C TYR A 178 -14.74 -0.86 3.00
N ASP A 179 -15.81 -0.79 3.78
CA ASP A 179 -16.62 0.43 3.94
C ASP A 179 -15.82 1.57 4.58
N ASN A 180 -14.69 1.24 5.20
CA ASN A 180 -13.82 2.17 5.89
C ASN A 180 -12.61 2.63 5.08
N VAL A 181 -12.54 2.30 3.79
CA VAL A 181 -11.55 2.83 2.85
C VAL A 181 -12.24 3.68 1.80
N LYS A 182 -11.83 4.93 1.69
CA LYS A 182 -12.32 5.87 0.68
C LYS A 182 -11.21 6.18 -0.31
N VAL A 183 -11.48 5.96 -1.59
CA VAL A 183 -10.54 6.25 -2.67
C VAL A 183 -10.83 7.63 -3.24
N ILE A 184 -9.81 8.49 -3.31
CA ILE A 184 -9.85 9.80 -3.95
C ILE A 184 -9.05 9.72 -5.26
N PRO A 185 -9.71 9.73 -6.43
CA PRO A 185 -9.06 9.57 -7.72
C PRO A 185 -8.51 10.92 -8.24
N LYS A 186 -7.54 11.49 -7.53
CA LYS A 186 -6.90 12.76 -7.86
C LYS A 186 -5.43 12.74 -7.47
N ALA A 187 -4.63 13.58 -8.11
CA ALA A 187 -3.28 13.90 -7.62
C ALA A 187 -3.37 14.95 -6.50
N VAL A 188 -2.46 14.87 -5.53
CA VAL A 188 -2.29 15.94 -4.55
C VAL A 188 -1.23 16.90 -5.06
N TYR A 189 -1.58 18.18 -5.07
CA TYR A 189 -0.69 19.24 -5.52
C TYR A 189 -0.97 20.56 -4.78
N SER A 190 -0.26 21.62 -5.13
CA SER A 190 -0.42 22.94 -4.51
C SER A 190 -1.75 23.64 -4.78
N SER A 191 -2.52 23.19 -5.77
CA SER A 191 -3.81 23.78 -6.15
C SER A 191 -4.73 22.76 -6.81
N GLU A 192 -6.04 23.02 -6.73
CA GLU A 192 -7.02 22.28 -7.51
C GLU A 192 -6.97 22.65 -8.99
N GLY A 193 -7.19 21.68 -9.88
CA GLY A 193 -7.16 21.86 -11.32
C GLY A 193 -6.83 20.57 -12.06
N GLU A 194 -5.96 20.65 -13.04
CA GLU A 194 -5.43 19.53 -13.80
C GLU A 194 -3.93 19.72 -14.01
N MET A 195 -3.17 18.63 -13.93
CA MET A 195 -1.73 18.58 -14.15
C MET A 195 -1.36 17.45 -15.10
N GLU A 196 -0.22 17.60 -15.76
CA GLU A 196 0.36 16.55 -16.59
C GLU A 196 1.05 15.51 -15.70
N LEU A 197 0.56 14.25 -15.74
CA LEU A 197 1.19 13.11 -15.09
C LEU A 197 2.10 12.43 -16.09
N PHE A 198 3.38 12.30 -15.78
CA PHE A 198 4.36 11.52 -16.53
C PHE A 198 4.36 10.09 -16.03
N PHE A 199 4.40 9.11 -16.95
CA PHE A 199 4.34 7.70 -16.58
C PHE A 199 5.05 6.79 -17.59
N LYS A 200 5.36 5.57 -17.13
CA LYS A 200 5.81 4.45 -17.96
C LYS A 200 4.81 3.31 -17.88
N ASP A 201 4.61 2.62 -19.00
CA ASP A 201 3.67 1.50 -19.04
C ASP A 201 4.17 0.28 -18.26
N ASP A 202 5.47 0.11 -18.16
CA ASP A 202 6.14 -1.03 -17.52
C ASP A 202 6.48 -0.80 -16.04
N ASN A 203 6.42 0.44 -15.54
CA ASN A 203 6.70 0.75 -14.15
C ASN A 203 5.77 1.86 -13.61
N PRO A 204 4.63 1.51 -12.99
CA PRO A 204 3.69 2.49 -12.45
C PRO A 204 4.15 3.11 -11.12
N LEU A 205 5.21 2.60 -10.52
CA LEU A 205 5.69 3.08 -9.22
C LEU A 205 6.47 4.39 -9.33
N VAL A 206 6.83 4.80 -10.55
CA VAL A 206 7.62 6.02 -10.80
C VAL A 206 6.79 7.12 -11.46
N ASN A 207 5.47 7.03 -11.43
CA ASN A 207 4.60 8.06 -12.01
C ASN A 207 4.73 9.37 -11.23
N SER A 208 4.99 10.49 -11.90
CA SER A 208 5.24 11.79 -11.28
C SER A 208 4.55 12.95 -12.00
N LEU A 209 4.15 13.98 -11.25
CA LEU A 209 3.74 15.26 -11.81
C LEU A 209 4.92 16.19 -12.07
N ASP A 210 6.08 15.93 -11.49
CA ASP A 210 7.30 16.69 -11.67
C ASP A 210 8.28 15.94 -12.57
N PHE A 211 8.44 16.39 -13.80
CA PHE A 211 9.38 15.79 -14.74
C PHE A 211 10.84 15.95 -14.30
N GLU A 212 11.21 17.13 -13.81
CA GLU A 212 12.59 17.46 -13.46
C GLU A 212 13.00 16.89 -12.09
N GLY A 213 12.08 16.85 -11.14
CA GLY A 213 12.28 16.32 -9.79
C GLY A 213 11.97 14.83 -9.66
N SER A 214 11.96 14.09 -10.75
CA SER A 214 11.65 12.66 -10.76
C SER A 214 12.71 11.84 -11.49
N GLU A 215 12.59 10.51 -11.40
CA GLU A 215 13.49 9.59 -12.13
C GLU A 215 13.46 9.83 -13.65
N PHE A 216 12.40 10.45 -14.20
CA PHE A 216 12.27 10.72 -15.63
C PHE A 216 13.33 11.70 -16.16
N SER A 217 13.82 12.60 -15.33
CA SER A 217 14.88 13.56 -15.72
C SER A 217 16.19 12.89 -16.12
N THR A 218 16.42 11.66 -15.67
CA THR A 218 17.66 10.90 -15.94
C THR A 218 17.57 10.03 -17.20
N HIS A 219 16.38 9.88 -17.79
CA HIS A 219 16.16 9.03 -18.95
C HIS A 219 16.34 9.77 -20.27
N THR A 220 16.87 9.05 -21.27
CA THR A 220 17.05 9.59 -22.63
C THR A 220 15.76 9.62 -23.44
N GLU A 221 14.78 8.80 -23.08
CA GLU A 221 13.47 8.74 -23.73
C GLU A 221 12.45 9.50 -22.89
N ARG A 222 11.67 10.37 -23.56
CA ARG A 222 10.58 11.09 -22.88
C ARG A 222 9.50 10.11 -22.47
N PRO A 223 9.03 10.14 -21.20
CA PRO A 223 7.93 9.30 -20.74
C PRO A 223 6.61 9.65 -21.47
N GLN A 224 5.66 8.77 -21.39
CA GLN A 224 4.28 9.11 -21.76
C GLN A 224 3.70 10.09 -20.74
N SER A 225 2.69 10.85 -21.15
CA SER A 225 1.99 11.76 -20.25
C SER A 225 0.50 11.81 -20.50
N LYS A 226 -0.25 12.21 -19.48
CA LYS A 226 -1.70 12.44 -19.52
C LYS A 226 -2.10 13.49 -18.50
N MET A 227 -3.22 14.19 -18.75
CA MET A 227 -3.79 15.12 -17.78
C MET A 227 -4.54 14.35 -16.69
N VAL A 228 -4.32 14.72 -15.43
CA VAL A 228 -5.02 14.17 -14.27
C VAL A 228 -5.58 15.30 -13.41
N PRO A 229 -6.74 15.10 -12.76
CA PRO A 229 -7.29 16.10 -11.84
C PRO A 229 -6.43 16.19 -10.58
N THR A 230 -6.29 17.44 -10.07
CA THR A 230 -5.56 17.71 -8.83
C THR A 230 -6.48 18.17 -7.70
N THR A 231 -6.02 18.02 -6.48
CA THR A 231 -6.61 18.52 -5.25
C THR A 231 -5.52 18.93 -4.28
N THR A 232 -5.87 19.66 -3.22
CA THR A 232 -4.93 20.04 -2.16
C THR A 232 -5.07 19.11 -0.95
N LEU A 233 -4.04 19.06 -0.11
CA LEU A 233 -4.12 18.32 1.15
C LEU A 233 -5.17 18.93 2.08
N GLU A 234 -5.31 20.25 2.10
CA GLU A 234 -6.37 20.95 2.83
C GLU A 234 -7.75 20.46 2.42
N LYS A 235 -8.00 20.36 1.12
CA LYS A 235 -9.30 19.91 0.61
C LYS A 235 -9.61 18.47 1.00
N ILE A 236 -8.62 17.60 0.96
CA ILE A 236 -8.78 16.21 1.42
C ILE A 236 -9.14 16.19 2.90
N VAL A 237 -8.41 16.93 3.73
CA VAL A 237 -8.65 16.96 5.18
C VAL A 237 -10.03 17.57 5.49
N GLU A 238 -10.43 18.63 4.80
CA GLU A 238 -11.78 19.20 4.90
C GLU A 238 -12.85 18.15 4.60
N ASP A 239 -12.68 17.38 3.53
CA ASP A 239 -13.63 16.36 3.08
C ASP A 239 -13.71 15.15 4.04
N THR A 240 -12.68 14.91 4.85
CA THR A 240 -12.75 13.90 5.92
C THR A 240 -13.67 14.33 7.06
N GLY A 241 -13.75 15.63 7.33
CA GLY A 241 -14.41 16.18 8.51
C GLY A 241 -13.68 15.87 9.81
N TRP A 242 -12.43 15.43 9.76
CA TRP A 242 -11.65 15.10 10.95
C TRP A 242 -11.04 16.35 11.60
N ASN A 243 -10.90 16.29 12.89
CA ASN A 243 -10.17 17.27 13.70
C ASN A 243 -8.81 16.77 14.19
N GLU A 244 -8.47 15.53 13.87
CA GLU A 244 -7.19 14.87 14.16
C GLU A 244 -6.90 13.83 13.11
N ILE A 245 -5.62 13.63 12.79
CA ILE A 245 -5.10 12.64 11.85
C ILE A 245 -4.05 11.82 12.61
N ASP A 246 -4.27 10.50 12.75
CA ASP A 246 -3.28 9.67 13.44
C ASP A 246 -2.04 9.46 12.56
N LEU A 247 -2.24 9.33 11.25
CA LEU A 247 -1.15 9.15 10.31
C LEU A 247 -1.46 9.79 8.95
N LEU A 248 -0.58 10.69 8.52
CA LEU A 248 -0.49 11.19 7.16
C LEU A 248 0.72 10.54 6.49
N LYS A 249 0.55 9.86 5.33
CA LYS A 249 1.64 9.41 4.47
C LYS A 249 1.64 10.25 3.20
N ILE A 250 2.82 10.66 2.75
CA ILE A 250 3.05 11.28 1.44
C ILE A 250 4.19 10.52 0.76
N ASP A 251 3.91 10.06 -0.47
CA ASP A 251 4.84 9.33 -1.34
C ASP A 251 4.30 9.45 -2.77
N ILE A 252 4.78 10.45 -3.51
CA ILE A 252 4.23 10.89 -4.82
C ILE A 252 5.30 11.16 -5.87
N GLU A 253 6.47 10.52 -5.67
CA GLU A 253 7.52 10.40 -6.69
C GLU A 253 8.02 11.76 -7.25
N GLY A 254 8.32 12.71 -6.33
CA GLY A 254 9.00 13.96 -6.63
C GLY A 254 8.16 15.23 -6.42
N SER A 255 6.84 15.13 -6.32
CA SER A 255 5.96 16.30 -6.10
C SER A 255 5.71 16.62 -4.62
N GLU A 256 6.39 15.94 -3.70
CA GLU A 256 6.24 16.15 -2.25
C GLU A 256 6.48 17.58 -1.85
N TRP A 257 7.48 18.21 -2.48
CA TRP A 257 7.96 19.53 -2.10
C TRP A 257 6.92 20.63 -2.35
N GLU A 258 6.23 20.58 -3.48
CA GLU A 258 5.16 21.52 -3.84
C GLU A 258 3.96 21.35 -2.92
N VAL A 259 3.63 20.11 -2.55
CA VAL A 259 2.59 19.82 -1.56
C VAL A 259 2.98 20.34 -0.20
N LEU A 260 4.20 20.06 0.28
CA LEU A 260 4.66 20.49 1.59
C LEU A 260 4.75 22.01 1.70
N ASP A 261 5.26 22.69 0.66
CA ASP A 261 5.38 24.16 0.65
C ASP A 261 4.00 24.86 0.66
N SER A 262 2.99 24.26 0.01
CA SER A 262 1.65 24.81 -0.06
C SER A 262 0.75 24.45 1.13
N THR A 263 1.07 23.37 1.84
CA THR A 263 0.26 22.90 2.98
C THR A 263 0.45 23.80 4.21
N SER A 264 -0.66 24.20 4.83
CA SER A 264 -0.65 25.02 6.02
C SER A 264 -0.10 24.25 7.24
N ASN A 265 0.46 24.98 8.22
CA ASN A 265 0.92 24.36 9.47
C ASN A 265 -0.22 23.69 10.23
N HIS A 266 -1.46 24.17 10.07
CA HIS A 266 -2.62 23.64 10.75
C HIS A 266 -2.84 22.13 10.44
N ILE A 267 -2.59 21.70 9.21
CA ILE A 267 -2.71 20.27 8.85
C ILE A 267 -1.71 19.42 9.63
N PHE A 268 -0.47 19.89 9.75
CA PHE A 268 0.54 19.18 10.53
C PHE A 268 0.27 19.27 12.05
N GLU A 269 -0.28 20.38 12.54
CA GLU A 269 -0.65 20.54 13.96
C GLU A 269 -1.72 19.54 14.39
N MET A 270 -2.65 19.18 13.51
CA MET A 270 -3.68 18.17 13.77
C MET A 270 -3.22 16.73 13.45
N THR A 271 -1.99 16.53 12.98
CA THR A 271 -1.41 15.23 12.64
C THR A 271 -0.50 14.74 13.76
N ASP A 272 -0.70 13.48 14.20
CA ASP A 272 0.14 12.85 15.23
C ASP A 272 1.44 12.29 14.63
N LYS A 273 1.33 11.58 13.50
CA LYS A 273 2.45 11.02 12.76
C LYS A 273 2.40 11.41 11.30
N PHE A 274 3.53 11.84 10.77
CA PHE A 274 3.68 12.17 9.36
C PHE A 274 4.81 11.33 8.77
N LEU A 275 4.48 10.43 7.86
CA LEU A 275 5.41 9.56 7.13
C LEU A 275 5.64 10.16 5.75
N LEU A 276 6.85 10.57 5.48
CA LEU A 276 7.27 11.15 4.21
C LEU A 276 8.26 10.20 3.52
N GLU A 277 7.91 9.71 2.36
CA GLU A 277 8.87 9.20 1.38
C GLU A 277 9.24 10.35 0.47
N TYR A 278 10.50 10.76 0.49
CA TYR A 278 10.96 11.92 -0.24
C TYR A 278 11.82 11.52 -1.43
N HIS A 279 11.68 12.27 -2.51
CA HIS A 279 12.41 12.06 -3.76
C HIS A 279 13.12 13.35 -4.14
N TRP A 280 14.38 13.24 -4.57
CA TRP A 280 15.21 14.34 -5.09
C TRP A 280 15.14 15.63 -4.25
N PRO A 281 15.53 15.59 -2.98
CA PRO A 281 15.30 16.68 -2.02
C PRO A 281 16.03 17.98 -2.39
N ASN A 282 17.14 17.91 -3.12
CA ASN A 282 17.90 19.09 -3.56
C ASN A 282 18.12 20.14 -2.45
N GLY A 283 18.33 19.67 -1.22
CA GLY A 283 18.50 20.51 -0.03
C GLY A 283 17.19 20.98 0.64
N ARG A 284 16.01 20.69 0.08
CA ARG A 284 14.69 21.10 0.64
C ARG A 284 14.35 20.36 1.95
N LEU A 285 14.86 19.14 2.12
CA LEU A 285 14.57 18.31 3.30
C LEU A 285 14.90 19.02 4.61
N TRP A 286 16.00 19.77 4.66
CA TRP A 286 16.36 20.54 5.85
C TRP A 286 15.29 21.56 6.28
N GLY A 287 14.69 22.25 5.31
CA GLY A 287 13.59 23.17 5.57
C GLY A 287 12.35 22.48 6.12
N VAL A 288 12.06 21.27 5.64
CA VAL A 288 10.96 20.43 6.17
C VAL A 288 11.27 19.97 7.57
N LEU A 289 12.49 19.49 7.86
CA LEU A 289 12.91 19.11 9.20
C LEU A 289 12.76 20.26 10.19
N ASP A 290 13.28 21.45 9.86
CA ASP A 290 13.18 22.65 10.70
C ASP A 290 11.73 23.05 10.94
N ARG A 291 10.89 22.99 9.91
CA ARG A 291 9.46 23.28 10.02
C ARG A 291 8.77 22.30 10.95
N MET A 292 8.97 20.99 10.76
CA MET A 292 8.34 19.95 11.60
C MET A 292 8.83 20.07 13.06
N HIS A 293 10.12 20.32 13.30
CA HIS A 293 10.63 20.55 14.64
C HIS A 293 9.99 21.78 15.28
N SER A 294 9.79 22.89 14.55
CA SER A 294 9.11 24.08 15.07
C SER A 294 7.65 23.82 15.47
N LEU A 295 7.02 22.81 14.86
CA LEU A 295 5.67 22.34 15.17
C LEU A 295 5.65 21.25 16.27
N GLY A 296 6.80 20.95 16.88
CA GLY A 296 6.92 20.03 18.00
C GLY A 296 7.10 18.55 17.64
N PHE A 297 7.34 18.24 16.36
CA PHE A 297 7.68 16.88 15.97
C PHE A 297 9.13 16.54 16.29
N LYS A 298 9.38 15.27 16.59
CA LYS A 298 10.66 14.58 16.46
C LYS A 298 10.67 13.87 15.12
N HIS A 299 11.84 13.42 14.67
CA HIS A 299 11.94 12.64 13.44
C HIS A 299 12.80 11.40 13.62
N TRP A 300 12.59 10.44 12.74
CA TRP A 300 13.40 9.26 12.59
C TRP A 300 13.48 8.83 11.13
N PHE A 301 14.68 8.68 10.61
CA PHE A 301 14.93 8.19 9.27
C PHE A 301 14.90 6.66 9.23
N GLU A 302 14.43 6.11 8.13
CA GLU A 302 14.58 4.70 7.85
C GLU A 302 16.07 4.31 7.86
N PRO A 303 16.45 3.17 8.50
CA PRO A 303 17.85 2.74 8.52
C PRO A 303 18.42 2.56 7.11
N GLY A 304 19.55 3.21 6.84
CA GLY A 304 20.21 3.18 5.53
C GLY A 304 19.88 4.37 4.63
N CYS A 305 18.89 5.19 4.98
CA CYS A 305 18.68 6.48 4.35
C CYS A 305 19.57 7.54 5.00
N ALA A 306 20.24 8.35 4.20
CA ALA A 306 20.97 9.50 4.66
C ALA A 306 20.28 10.79 4.19
N GLU A 307 20.51 11.88 4.91
CA GLU A 307 19.88 13.18 4.66
C GLU A 307 20.20 13.76 3.26
N ASP A 308 21.23 13.24 2.60
CA ASP A 308 21.68 13.67 1.27
C ASP A 308 21.30 12.66 0.16
N ASP A 309 20.57 11.57 0.48
CA ASP A 309 20.17 10.58 -0.50
C ASP A 309 19.13 11.16 -1.47
N HIS A 310 19.14 10.65 -2.69
CA HIS A 310 18.17 11.06 -3.72
C HIS A 310 16.73 10.67 -3.37
N ASN A 311 16.56 9.70 -2.52
CA ASN A 311 15.28 9.29 -1.96
C ASN A 311 15.47 8.68 -0.56
N GLY A 312 14.42 8.67 0.23
CA GLY A 312 14.43 8.07 1.55
C GLY A 312 13.11 8.23 2.26
N THR A 313 13.03 7.64 3.45
CA THR A 313 11.82 7.69 4.27
C THR A 313 12.12 8.29 5.63
N VAL A 314 11.30 9.23 6.04
CA VAL A 314 11.36 9.85 7.37
C VAL A 314 9.99 9.82 8.03
N LEU A 315 9.94 9.40 9.29
CA LEU A 315 8.78 9.54 10.14
C LEU A 315 8.96 10.75 11.07
N PHE A 316 8.01 11.66 11.04
CA PHE A 316 7.81 12.69 12.05
C PHE A 316 6.75 12.24 13.05
N TYR A 317 7.00 12.43 14.35
CA TYR A 317 6.11 11.98 15.43
C TYR A 317 6.21 12.89 16.66
N ARG A 318 5.17 12.89 17.47
CA ARG A 318 5.11 13.64 18.74
C ARG A 318 5.27 12.76 19.96
#